data_e9e69444edc9715a7f1065c72f9c9e02
#
_entry.id   e9e69444edc9715a7f1065c72f9c9e02
#
_cell.length_a   1.000
_cell.length_b   1.000
_cell.length_c   1.000
_cell.angle_alpha   90.00
_cell.angle_beta   90.00
_cell.angle_gamma   90.00
#
_symmetry.space_group_name_H-M   'P 1'
#
loop_
_entity.id
_entity.type
_entity.pdbx_description
1 polymer ?
#
loop_
_entity_poly.entity_id
_entity_poly.type
_entity_poly.pdbx_seq_one_letter_code
_entity_poly.pdbx_strand_id
1 'polypeptide(L)'
;YQVTLDYKAALFQGRKRGRQFLLGLQKALIDEGQNYSADLAYQIAKDNGLDLAMFMEDRQGELSQQAFKDDQRIANELGVAESTTAVIYDSNHPDYDTLVHDFDYATFLEAVSPTKFNHSHQRFFRRTRQGHPNFRTY
;
A
#
# COMPACT_ATOMS: atom_id res chain seq x y z
N TYR A 1 6.73 11.84 -0.50
CA TYR A 1 5.49 12.41 0.03
C TYR A 1 4.49 12.74 -1.09
N GLN A 2 4.86 13.64 -2.05
CA GLN A 2 3.93 14.08 -3.11
C GLN A 2 3.45 12.92 -4.00
N VAL A 3 4.32 12.00 -4.37
CA VAL A 3 3.96 10.78 -5.13
C VAL A 3 2.84 9.99 -4.45
N THR A 4 2.87 9.91 -3.13
CA THR A 4 1.84 9.21 -2.35
C THR A 4 0.51 9.96 -2.38
N LEU A 5 0.55 11.30 -2.27
CA LEU A 5 -0.66 12.12 -2.37
C LEU A 5 -1.30 12.02 -3.76
N ASP A 6 -0.49 12.02 -4.82
CA ASP A 6 -0.98 11.84 -6.19
C ASP A 6 -1.65 10.46 -6.37
N TYR A 7 -1.06 9.42 -5.78
CA TYR A 7 -1.68 8.09 -5.80
C TYR A 7 -3.01 8.05 -5.03
N LYS A 8 -3.08 8.71 -3.86
CA LYS A 8 -4.35 8.82 -3.10
C LYS A 8 -5.41 9.56 -3.90
N ALA A 9 -5.06 10.67 -4.56
CA ALA A 9 -5.96 11.41 -5.44
C ALA A 9 -6.48 10.53 -6.59
N ALA A 10 -5.60 9.76 -7.22
CA ALA A 10 -6.00 8.82 -8.27
C ALA A 10 -6.93 7.70 -7.76
N LEU A 11 -6.72 7.22 -6.53
CA LEU A 11 -7.58 6.21 -5.90
C LEU A 11 -9.01 6.69 -5.63
N PHE A 12 -9.22 7.99 -5.39
CA PHE A 12 -10.56 8.55 -5.20
C PHE A 12 -11.43 8.42 -6.46
N GLN A 13 -10.80 8.31 -7.63
CA GLN A 13 -11.49 8.06 -8.90
C GLN A 13 -11.67 6.55 -9.22
N GLY A 14 -11.38 5.69 -8.27
CA GLY A 14 -11.58 4.25 -8.34
C GLY A 14 -10.29 3.43 -8.29
N ARG A 15 -10.39 2.24 -7.69
CA ARG A 15 -9.23 1.36 -7.43
C ARG A 15 -8.47 0.95 -8.70
N LYS A 16 -9.19 0.69 -9.80
CA LYS A 16 -8.57 0.29 -11.06
C LYS A 16 -7.72 1.42 -11.62
N ARG A 17 -8.30 2.62 -11.69
CA ARG A 17 -7.60 3.82 -12.19
C ARG A 17 -6.42 4.20 -11.30
N GLY A 18 -6.61 4.16 -9.98
CA GLY A 18 -5.52 4.42 -9.03
C GLY A 18 -4.35 3.47 -9.21
N ARG A 19 -4.60 2.16 -9.37
CA ARG A 19 -3.52 1.19 -9.64
C ARG A 19 -2.84 1.43 -10.98
N GLN A 20 -3.58 1.74 -12.02
CA GLN A 20 -3.00 2.05 -13.34
C GLN A 20 -2.12 3.30 -13.28
N PHE A 21 -2.57 4.33 -12.57
CA PHE A 21 -1.77 5.53 -12.32
C PHE A 21 -0.48 5.20 -11.57
N LEU A 22 -0.54 4.42 -10.50
CA LEU A 22 0.64 4.01 -9.72
C LEU A 22 1.63 3.23 -10.59
N LEU A 23 1.18 2.27 -11.37
CA LEU A 23 2.02 1.49 -12.28
C LEU A 23 2.67 2.38 -13.35
N GLY A 24 1.92 3.33 -13.92
CA GLY A 24 2.47 4.31 -14.87
C GLY A 24 3.55 5.18 -14.23
N LEU A 25 3.33 5.62 -13.00
CA LEU A 25 4.29 6.43 -12.26
C LEU A 25 5.56 5.63 -11.91
N GLN A 26 5.41 4.39 -11.44
CA GLN A 26 6.54 3.50 -11.17
C GLN A 26 7.37 3.23 -12.43
N LYS A 27 6.71 2.95 -13.55
CA LYS A 27 7.39 2.76 -14.83
C LYS A 27 8.21 3.99 -15.23
N ALA A 28 7.62 5.18 -15.19
CA ALA A 28 8.30 6.41 -15.53
C ALA A 28 9.52 6.69 -14.63
N LEU A 29 9.35 6.53 -13.31
CA LEU A 29 10.40 6.87 -12.34
C LEU A 29 11.50 5.80 -12.24
N ILE A 30 11.13 4.52 -12.29
CA ILE A 30 12.07 3.41 -12.02
C ILE A 30 12.64 2.86 -13.32
N ASP A 31 11.77 2.50 -14.29
CA ASP A 31 12.22 1.82 -15.51
C ASP A 31 12.81 2.81 -16.52
N GLU A 32 12.20 4.00 -16.64
CA GLU A 32 12.60 5.03 -17.61
C GLU A 32 13.53 6.09 -16.97
N GLY A 33 13.75 6.05 -15.67
CA GLY A 33 14.65 6.95 -14.96
C GLY A 33 14.24 8.43 -14.98
N GLN A 34 12.94 8.71 -15.18
CA GLN A 34 12.45 10.09 -15.19
C GLN A 34 12.44 10.67 -13.78
N ASN A 35 12.66 11.98 -13.68
CA ASN A 35 12.48 12.68 -12.42
C ASN A 35 11.01 12.99 -12.17
N TYR A 36 10.57 12.83 -10.93
CA TYR A 36 9.22 13.23 -10.54
C TYR A 36 8.99 14.73 -10.75
N SER A 37 7.86 15.06 -11.37
CA SER A 37 7.34 16.42 -11.48
C SER A 37 5.80 16.40 -11.46
N ALA A 38 5.20 17.56 -11.19
CA ALA A 38 3.75 17.71 -11.27
C ALA A 38 3.22 17.47 -12.69
N ASP A 39 3.99 17.89 -13.70
CA ASP A 39 3.64 17.68 -15.11
C ASP A 39 3.68 16.20 -15.49
N LEU A 40 4.65 15.44 -14.99
CA LEU A 40 4.71 13.99 -15.18
C LEU A 40 3.48 13.32 -14.55
N ALA A 41 3.14 13.66 -13.31
CA ALA A 41 1.96 13.11 -12.64
C ALA A 41 0.67 13.46 -13.41
N TYR A 42 0.55 14.69 -13.88
CA TYR A 42 -0.59 15.12 -14.70
C TYR A 42 -0.69 14.34 -16.02
N GLN A 43 0.43 14.14 -16.72
CA GLN A 43 0.45 13.39 -17.95
C GLN A 43 0.04 11.93 -17.74
N ILE A 44 0.56 11.29 -16.70
CA ILE A 44 0.20 9.91 -16.35
C ILE A 44 -1.28 9.82 -15.97
N ALA A 45 -1.82 10.79 -15.24
CA ALA A 45 -3.24 10.86 -14.91
C ALA A 45 -4.10 10.93 -16.18
N LYS A 46 -3.71 11.78 -17.12
CA LYS A 46 -4.37 11.93 -18.42
C LYS A 46 -4.36 10.63 -19.22
N ASP A 47 -3.20 9.98 -19.32
CA ASP A 47 -3.01 8.75 -20.10
C ASP A 47 -3.84 7.58 -19.54
N ASN A 48 -4.12 7.61 -18.22
CA ASN A 48 -4.96 6.62 -17.54
C ASN A 48 -6.44 7.02 -17.41
N GLY A 49 -6.87 8.08 -18.09
CA GLY A 49 -8.27 8.48 -18.18
C GLY A 49 -8.87 8.99 -16.87
N LEU A 50 -8.04 9.60 -15.99
CA LEU A 50 -8.54 10.28 -14.82
C LEU A 50 -9.20 11.60 -15.21
N ASP A 51 -10.20 12.04 -14.43
CA ASP A 51 -10.65 13.41 -14.45
C ASP A 51 -9.54 14.31 -13.92
N LEU A 52 -9.00 15.15 -14.80
CA LEU A 52 -7.81 15.93 -14.49
C LEU A 52 -8.10 17.09 -13.53
N ALA A 53 -9.27 17.70 -13.61
CA ALA A 53 -9.67 18.77 -12.71
C ALA A 53 -9.80 18.23 -11.29
N MET A 54 -10.52 17.12 -11.12
CA MET A 54 -10.65 16.40 -9.84
C MET A 54 -9.30 15.94 -9.32
N PHE A 55 -8.46 15.35 -10.18
CA PHE A 55 -7.12 14.90 -9.79
C PHE A 55 -6.25 16.05 -9.25
N MET A 56 -6.27 17.20 -9.93
CA MET A 56 -5.49 18.39 -9.52
C MET A 56 -5.98 18.99 -8.20
N GLU A 57 -7.29 18.97 -7.96
CA GLU A 57 -7.88 19.42 -6.70
C GLU A 57 -7.53 18.44 -5.56
N ASP A 58 -7.78 17.15 -5.77
CA ASP A 58 -7.60 16.12 -4.75
C ASP A 58 -6.14 15.95 -4.33
N ARG A 59 -5.17 16.07 -5.26
CA ARG A 59 -3.74 15.91 -4.93
C ARG A 59 -3.19 16.97 -3.97
N GLN A 60 -3.86 18.12 -3.88
CA GLN A 60 -3.52 19.22 -2.98
C GLN A 60 -4.50 19.30 -1.79
N GLY A 61 -5.57 18.51 -1.85
CA GLY A 61 -6.67 18.54 -0.90
C GLY A 61 -6.35 17.90 0.45
N GLU A 62 -7.14 18.26 1.44
CA GLU A 62 -7.03 17.70 2.79
C GLU A 62 -7.33 16.21 2.84
N LEU A 63 -8.21 15.70 1.97
CA LEU A 63 -8.59 14.28 1.93
C LEU A 63 -7.40 13.38 1.59
N SER A 64 -6.58 13.75 0.62
CA SER A 64 -5.37 13.00 0.28
C SER A 64 -4.35 13.01 1.41
N GLN A 65 -4.19 14.15 2.08
CA GLN A 65 -3.32 14.28 3.24
C GLN A 65 -3.81 13.44 4.42
N GLN A 66 -5.11 13.44 4.67
CA GLN A 66 -5.72 12.63 5.73
C GLN A 66 -5.56 11.15 5.43
N ALA A 67 -5.86 10.70 4.21
CA ALA A 67 -5.67 9.32 3.79
C ALA A 67 -4.22 8.84 3.94
N PHE A 68 -3.24 9.70 3.68
CA PHE A 68 -1.83 9.40 3.92
C PHE A 68 -1.52 9.25 5.42
N LYS A 69 -2.01 10.17 6.25
CA LYS A 69 -1.83 10.09 7.72
C LYS A 69 -2.47 8.84 8.31
N ASP A 70 -3.63 8.45 7.80
CA ASP A 70 -4.32 7.21 8.23
C ASP A 70 -3.51 5.97 7.88
N ASP A 71 -2.90 5.90 6.68
CA ASP A 71 -2.00 4.80 6.32
C ASP A 71 -0.78 4.75 7.25
N GLN A 72 -0.17 5.91 7.55
CA GLN A 72 0.96 5.96 8.47
C GLN A 72 0.58 5.50 9.89
N ARG A 73 -0.60 5.92 10.36
CA ARG A 73 -1.12 5.48 11.65
C ARG A 73 -1.31 3.96 11.67
N ILE A 74 -1.94 3.40 10.64
CA ILE A 74 -2.14 1.95 10.51
C ILE A 74 -0.79 1.21 10.49
N ALA A 75 0.16 1.69 9.70
CA ALA A 75 1.50 1.08 9.65
C ALA A 75 2.19 1.09 11.02
N ASN A 76 2.10 2.20 11.75
CA ASN A 76 2.65 2.32 13.10
C ASN A 76 1.94 1.38 14.10
N GLU A 77 0.62 1.31 14.07
CA GLU A 77 -0.17 0.42 14.92
C GLU A 77 0.13 -1.05 14.64
N LEU A 78 0.40 -1.40 13.39
CA LEU A 78 0.80 -2.75 12.98
C LEU A 78 2.28 -3.04 13.25
N GLY A 79 3.07 -2.05 13.66
CA GLY A 79 4.51 -2.21 13.90
C GLY A 79 5.32 -2.38 12.62
N VAL A 80 4.82 -1.87 11.49
CA VAL A 80 5.53 -1.86 10.22
C VAL A 80 6.57 -0.74 10.26
N ALA A 81 7.84 -1.10 10.48
CA ALA A 81 8.95 -0.16 10.54
C ALA A 81 9.76 -0.12 9.23
N GLU A 82 9.66 -1.16 8.40
CA GLU A 82 10.46 -1.34 7.20
C GLU A 82 9.61 -1.45 5.94
N SER A 83 10.15 -0.98 4.82
CA SER A 83 9.43 -0.77 3.56
C SER A 83 9.00 -2.03 2.82
N THR A 84 9.47 -3.21 3.19
CA THR A 84 9.08 -4.49 2.57
C THR A 84 8.40 -5.43 3.55
N THR A 85 7.54 -4.90 4.40
CA THR A 85 6.77 -5.68 5.36
C THR A 85 5.37 -5.95 4.82
N ALA A 86 4.95 -7.22 4.80
CA ALA A 86 3.59 -7.61 4.55
C ALA A 86 2.90 -8.01 5.86
N VAL A 87 1.61 -7.68 5.97
CA VAL A 87 0.75 -8.14 7.06
C VAL A 87 -0.26 -9.12 6.49
N ILE A 88 -0.22 -10.36 6.97
CA ILE A 88 -1.10 -11.43 6.51
C ILE A 88 -2.15 -11.69 7.59
N TYR A 89 -3.40 -11.55 7.18
CA TYR A 89 -4.58 -11.84 8.01
C TYR A 89 -5.06 -13.25 7.69
N ASP A 90 -5.06 -14.14 8.68
CA ASP A 90 -5.59 -15.48 8.54
C ASP A 90 -7.02 -15.53 9.12
N SER A 91 -8.00 -15.84 8.27
CA SER A 91 -9.40 -15.97 8.69
C SER A 91 -9.65 -17.15 9.62
N ASN A 92 -8.78 -18.18 9.60
CA ASN A 92 -8.87 -19.34 10.48
C ASN A 92 -8.26 -19.06 11.87
N HIS A 93 -7.45 -18.01 11.98
CA HIS A 93 -6.83 -17.57 13.22
C HIS A 93 -7.04 -16.07 13.43
N PRO A 94 -8.29 -15.66 13.73
CA PRO A 94 -8.65 -14.23 13.78
C PRO A 94 -7.94 -13.43 14.88
N ASP A 95 -7.36 -14.12 15.85
CA ASP A 95 -6.68 -13.49 17.00
C ASP A 95 -5.24 -13.05 16.70
N TYR A 96 -4.71 -13.45 15.54
CA TYR A 96 -3.30 -13.22 15.20
C TYR A 96 -3.15 -12.66 13.79
N ASP A 97 -2.21 -11.74 13.65
CA ASP A 97 -1.69 -11.28 12.37
C ASP A 97 -0.24 -11.79 12.23
N THR A 98 0.15 -12.13 11.02
CA THR A 98 1.53 -12.50 10.71
C THR A 98 2.21 -11.36 9.97
N LEU A 99 3.29 -10.82 10.54
CA LEU A 99 4.15 -9.86 9.88
C LEU A 99 5.29 -10.60 9.19
N VAL A 100 5.52 -10.28 7.92
CA VAL A 100 6.60 -10.84 7.10
C VAL A 100 7.50 -9.70 6.68
N HIS A 101 8.70 -9.67 7.25
CA HIS A 101 9.74 -8.71 6.85
C HIS A 101 10.49 -9.21 5.63
N ASP A 102 11.09 -8.30 4.86
CA ASP A 102 11.77 -8.60 3.60
C ASP A 102 10.89 -9.45 2.67
N PHE A 103 9.67 -8.99 2.46
CA PHE A 103 8.65 -9.70 1.72
C PHE A 103 9.06 -9.88 0.26
N ASP A 104 9.20 -11.13 -0.16
CA ASP A 104 9.35 -11.58 -1.53
C ASP A 104 8.38 -12.73 -1.84
N TYR A 105 8.39 -13.23 -3.09
CA TYR A 105 7.48 -14.29 -3.49
C TYR A 105 7.72 -15.61 -2.72
N ALA A 106 8.95 -15.93 -2.41
CA ALA A 106 9.29 -17.15 -1.66
C ALA A 106 8.80 -17.08 -0.21
N THR A 107 9.06 -15.96 0.47
CA THR A 107 8.56 -15.71 1.84
C THR A 107 7.04 -15.64 1.88
N PHE A 108 6.39 -15.12 0.83
CA PHE A 108 4.93 -15.16 0.72
C PHE A 108 4.40 -16.59 0.69
N LEU A 109 4.97 -17.45 -0.17
CA LEU A 109 4.53 -18.85 -0.27
C LEU A 109 4.72 -19.61 1.04
N GLU A 110 5.82 -19.36 1.75
CA GLU A 110 6.05 -19.95 3.08
C GLU A 110 5.02 -19.47 4.10
N ALA A 111 4.70 -18.18 4.11
CA ALA A 111 3.76 -17.58 5.06
C ALA A 111 2.32 -18.06 4.88
N VAL A 112 1.90 -18.35 3.64
CA VAL A 112 0.53 -18.82 3.33
C VAL A 112 0.42 -20.35 3.28
N SER A 113 1.53 -21.09 3.39
CA SER A 113 1.52 -22.55 3.35
C SER A 113 1.02 -23.14 4.67
N PRO A 114 -0.01 -24.00 4.69
CA PRO A 114 -0.58 -24.53 5.91
C PRO A 114 0.34 -25.51 6.66
N THR A 115 1.45 -25.95 6.07
CA THR A 115 2.20 -27.12 6.55
C THR A 115 3.53 -26.83 7.24
N LYS A 116 4.04 -25.58 7.25
CA LYS A 116 5.36 -25.31 7.79
C LYS A 116 5.47 -23.95 8.50
N PHE A 117 4.78 -23.77 9.61
CA PHE A 117 5.23 -22.80 10.60
C PHE A 117 6.41 -23.41 11.40
N ASN A 118 7.56 -23.46 10.78
CA ASN A 118 8.78 -23.76 11.49
C ASN A 118 9.29 -22.43 12.07
N HIS A 119 9.31 -22.33 13.41
CA HIS A 119 9.65 -21.12 14.18
C HIS A 119 11.10 -20.61 14.00
N SER A 120 11.85 -21.14 13.04
CA SER A 120 13.28 -20.85 12.87
C SER A 120 13.62 -19.68 11.95
N HIS A 121 12.65 -19.03 11.32
CA HIS A 121 12.92 -17.89 10.44
C HIS A 121 12.58 -16.58 11.15
N GLN A 122 13.60 -15.78 11.43
CA GLN A 122 13.51 -14.44 12.05
C GLN A 122 12.67 -13.42 11.25
N ARG A 123 12.07 -13.84 10.14
CA ARG A 123 11.27 -12.99 9.22
C ARG A 123 9.78 -12.98 9.53
N PHE A 124 9.30 -13.90 10.37
CA PHE A 124 7.88 -14.06 10.68
C PHE A 124 7.60 -13.70 12.13
N PHE A 125 6.71 -12.75 12.36
CA PHE A 125 6.22 -12.42 13.69
C PHE A 125 4.71 -12.60 13.74
N ARG A 126 4.23 -13.38 14.70
CA ARG A 126 2.81 -13.40 15.06
C ARG A 126 2.53 -12.30 16.06
N ARG A 127 1.57 -11.48 15.74
CA ARG A 127 1.06 -10.43 16.62
C ARG A 127 -0.37 -10.75 17.01
N THR A 128 -0.68 -10.70 18.31
CA THR A 128 -2.06 -10.79 18.80
C THR A 128 -2.81 -9.53 18.37
N ARG A 129 -3.97 -9.70 17.76
CA ARG A 129 -4.87 -8.59 17.47
C ARG A 129 -5.41 -8.05 18.79
N GLN A 130 -4.89 -6.95 19.27
CA GLN A 130 -5.55 -6.21 20.33
C GLN A 130 -6.73 -5.46 19.71
N GLY A 131 -7.94 -5.94 20.03
CA GLY A 131 -9.27 -5.36 19.84
C GLY A 131 -9.39 -4.09 18.99
N HIS A 132 -9.26 -4.17 17.66
CA HIS A 132 -9.74 -3.12 16.76
C HIS A 132 -11.05 -3.57 16.11
N PRO A 133 -12.18 -2.90 16.41
CA PRO A 133 -13.50 -3.34 15.96
C PRO A 133 -13.82 -3.09 14.48
N ASN A 134 -12.90 -2.62 13.64
CA ASN A 134 -13.24 -2.14 12.29
C ASN A 134 -12.20 -2.43 11.19
N PHE A 135 -11.68 -3.64 11.07
CA PHE A 135 -11.14 -4.05 9.78
C PHE A 135 -12.21 -4.80 9.00
N ARG A 136 -12.99 -4.05 8.20
CA ARG A 136 -13.82 -4.66 7.17
C ARG A 136 -12.89 -5.26 6.11
N THR A 137 -12.90 -6.58 6.01
CA THR A 137 -12.42 -7.34 4.86
C THR A 137 -13.12 -6.83 3.60
N TYR A 138 -12.36 -6.30 2.69
CA TYR A 138 -12.81 -6.03 1.33
C TYR A 138 -12.25 -7.09 0.41
#